data_cf5ad828132b237e30c17b03f806e8a2
#
_entry.id   cf5ad828132b237e30c17b03f806e8a2
#
_cell.length_a   1.000
_cell.length_b   1.000
_cell.length_c   1.000
_cell.angle_alpha   90.00
_cell.angle_beta   90.00
_cell.angle_gamma   90.00
#
_symmetry.space_group_name_H-M   'P 1'
#
loop_
_entity.id
_entity.type
_entity.pdbx_description
1 polymer ?
#
loop_
_entity_poly.entity_id
_entity_poly.type
_entity_poly.pdbx_seq_one_letter_code
_entity_poly.pdbx_strand_id
1 'polypeptide(L)'
;TLALSFPLGVLAAVYLEEFAPKNRRWVEWVEVSINNLAAVPSIIFGLLGLAVFLGTLHLPRSAPIVGGLTLALMTMPVIVIAGRNAIKAVPPSIRVAARALGASPVQVVFHHVLPLALPGILTGTIIGMARALGETAPLLMIGMVAFIVDLPGGPMDSATVLPVQIFLWADNPEQG
;
A
#
# COMPACT_ATOMS: atom_id res chain seq x y z
N THR A 1 3.73 5.56 4.95
CA THR A 1 2.93 4.51 4.29
C THR A 1 1.99 5.12 3.25
N LEU A 2 0.91 5.83 3.64
CA LEU A 2 -0.14 6.32 2.74
C LEU A 2 0.39 7.22 1.61
N ALA A 3 1.28 8.15 1.91
CA ALA A 3 1.84 9.09 0.94
C ALA A 3 2.56 8.41 -0.25
N LEU A 4 3.02 7.18 -0.08
CA LEU A 4 3.64 6.37 -1.14
C LEU A 4 2.67 5.36 -1.74
N SER A 5 1.98 4.58 -0.90
CA SER A 5 1.14 3.48 -1.38
C SER A 5 -0.10 3.95 -2.13
N PHE A 6 -0.73 5.07 -1.70
CA PHE A 6 -1.95 5.56 -2.35
C PHE A 6 -1.70 6.09 -3.77
N PRO A 7 -0.79 7.07 -4.00
CA PRO A 7 -0.56 7.58 -5.35
C PRO A 7 -0.08 6.49 -6.31
N LEU A 8 0.90 5.69 -5.88
CA LEU A 8 1.45 4.63 -6.72
C LEU A 8 0.43 3.53 -7.01
N GLY A 9 -0.34 3.12 -5.99
CA GLY A 9 -1.39 2.11 -6.13
C GLY A 9 -2.52 2.56 -7.06
N VAL A 10 -3.00 3.80 -6.91
CA VAL A 10 -4.05 4.36 -7.77
C VAL A 10 -3.57 4.53 -9.20
N LEU A 11 -2.37 5.08 -9.41
CA LEU A 11 -1.79 5.24 -10.76
C LEU A 11 -1.59 3.88 -11.44
N ALA A 12 -1.12 2.87 -10.71
CA ALA A 12 -0.99 1.52 -11.24
C ALA A 12 -2.36 0.91 -11.60
N ALA A 13 -3.38 1.09 -10.77
CA ALA A 13 -4.75 0.63 -11.05
C ALA A 13 -5.33 1.30 -12.30
N VAL A 14 -5.20 2.62 -12.42
CA VAL A 14 -5.65 3.39 -13.59
C VAL A 14 -4.92 2.93 -14.85
N TYR A 15 -3.59 2.79 -14.78
CA TYR A 15 -2.80 2.35 -15.92
C TYR A 15 -3.22 0.95 -16.40
N LEU A 16 -3.35 -0.01 -15.49
CA LEU A 16 -3.69 -1.39 -15.81
C LEU A 16 -5.12 -1.55 -16.39
N GLU A 17 -6.08 -0.73 -15.94
CA GLU A 17 -7.47 -0.86 -16.40
C GLU A 17 -7.77 -0.04 -17.65
N GLU A 18 -7.21 1.15 -17.79
CA GLU A 18 -7.61 2.08 -18.85
C GLU A 18 -6.58 2.21 -19.98
N PHE A 19 -5.29 2.03 -19.69
CA PHE A 19 -4.23 2.28 -20.66
C PHE A 19 -3.45 1.02 -21.08
N ALA A 20 -3.40 -0.01 -20.23
CA ALA A 20 -2.65 -1.22 -20.54
C ALA A 20 -3.32 -2.01 -21.68
N PRO A 21 -2.54 -2.54 -22.64
CA PRO A 21 -3.08 -3.34 -23.74
C PRO A 21 -3.60 -4.69 -23.24
N LYS A 22 -4.92 -4.87 -23.27
CA LYS A 22 -5.63 -6.02 -22.68
C LYS A 22 -5.25 -7.39 -23.29
N ASN A 23 -4.57 -7.41 -24.43
CA ASN A 23 -4.19 -8.65 -25.16
C ASN A 23 -2.72 -9.04 -24.98
N ARG A 24 -1.99 -8.45 -24.03
CA ARG A 24 -0.57 -8.77 -23.84
C ARG A 24 -0.36 -9.62 -22.60
N ARG A 25 0.35 -10.75 -22.75
CA ARG A 25 0.70 -11.68 -21.67
C ARG A 25 1.39 -11.02 -20.47
N TRP A 26 2.19 -9.96 -20.70
CA TRP A 26 2.85 -9.26 -19.60
C TRP A 26 1.86 -8.59 -18.64
N VAL A 27 0.71 -8.11 -19.12
CA VAL A 27 -0.34 -7.53 -18.26
C VAL A 27 -0.93 -8.60 -17.35
N GLU A 28 -1.21 -9.79 -17.88
CA GLU A 28 -1.68 -10.93 -17.10
C GLU A 28 -0.66 -11.33 -16.03
N TRP A 29 0.65 -11.37 -16.39
CA TRP A 29 1.72 -11.64 -15.44
C TRP A 29 1.78 -10.63 -14.32
N VAL A 30 1.64 -9.33 -14.61
CA VAL A 30 1.60 -8.26 -13.60
C VAL A 30 0.38 -8.43 -12.71
N GLU A 31 -0.80 -8.74 -13.26
CA GLU A 31 -2.02 -8.96 -12.48
C GLU A 31 -1.89 -10.14 -11.52
N VAL A 32 -1.38 -11.26 -12.00
CA VAL A 32 -1.11 -12.46 -11.19
C VAL A 32 -0.09 -12.13 -10.09
N SER A 33 0.96 -11.38 -10.43
CA SER A 33 1.99 -10.98 -9.47
C SER A 33 1.43 -10.10 -8.36
N ILE A 34 0.57 -9.12 -8.69
CA ILE A 34 -0.08 -8.25 -7.69
C ILE A 34 -0.99 -9.07 -6.78
N ASN A 35 -1.79 -9.99 -7.34
CA ASN A 35 -2.67 -10.85 -6.55
C ASN A 35 -1.88 -11.78 -5.62
N ASN A 36 -0.80 -12.38 -6.12
CA ASN A 36 0.09 -13.23 -5.32
C ASN A 36 0.76 -12.42 -4.21
N LEU A 37 1.22 -11.20 -4.51
CA LEU A 37 1.85 -10.31 -3.53
C LEU A 37 0.88 -9.91 -2.41
N ALA A 38 -0.41 -9.69 -2.73
CA ALA A 38 -1.45 -9.40 -1.74
C ALA A 38 -1.73 -10.59 -0.80
N ALA A 39 -1.43 -11.82 -1.23
CA ALA A 39 -1.60 -13.04 -0.46
C ALA A 39 -0.37 -13.41 0.39
N VAL A 40 0.75 -12.71 0.23
CA VAL A 40 1.99 -12.98 0.98
C VAL A 40 1.78 -12.66 2.47
N PRO A 41 2.22 -13.55 3.40
CA PRO A 41 2.21 -13.26 4.83
C PRO A 41 3.00 -12.00 5.17
N SER A 42 2.46 -11.16 6.05
CA SER A 42 3.02 -9.86 6.40
C SER A 42 4.46 -9.93 6.93
N ILE A 43 4.81 -11.03 7.61
CA ILE A 43 6.16 -11.25 8.14
C ILE A 43 7.23 -11.25 7.03
N ILE A 44 6.90 -11.72 5.83
CA ILE A 44 7.81 -11.75 4.68
C ILE A 44 8.17 -10.34 4.21
N PHE A 45 7.21 -9.40 4.28
CA PHE A 45 7.50 -7.98 4.03
C PHE A 45 8.46 -7.39 5.06
N GLY A 46 8.36 -7.85 6.32
CA GLY A 46 9.33 -7.51 7.36
C GLY A 46 10.74 -8.01 7.06
N LEU A 47 10.87 -9.28 6.62
CA LEU A 47 12.16 -9.85 6.19
C LEU A 47 12.72 -9.14 4.96
N LEU A 48 11.87 -8.79 4.00
CA LEU A 48 12.26 -8.00 2.83
C LEU A 48 12.72 -6.60 3.25
N GLY A 49 12.01 -5.97 4.18
CA GLY A 49 12.39 -4.69 4.77
C GLY A 49 13.74 -4.76 5.47
N LEU A 50 13.99 -5.84 6.24
CA LEU A 50 15.27 -6.09 6.88
C LEU A 50 16.39 -6.24 5.84
N ALA A 51 16.20 -7.08 4.82
CA ALA A 51 17.22 -7.37 3.81
C ALA A 51 17.52 -6.15 2.92
N VAL A 52 16.50 -5.47 2.44
CA VAL A 52 16.64 -4.36 1.48
C VAL A 52 16.94 -3.04 2.19
N PHE A 53 16.10 -2.62 3.12
CA PHE A 53 16.26 -1.28 3.72
C PHE A 53 17.41 -1.21 4.72
N LEU A 54 17.58 -2.24 5.56
CA LEU A 54 18.66 -2.26 6.53
C LEU A 54 19.94 -2.87 5.93
N GLY A 55 19.82 -3.97 5.18
CA GLY A 55 20.97 -4.69 4.64
C GLY A 55 21.65 -3.97 3.47
N THR A 56 20.89 -3.56 2.44
CA THR A 56 21.47 -2.93 1.23
C THR A 56 21.50 -1.42 1.28
N LEU A 57 20.45 -0.77 1.78
CA LEU A 57 20.34 0.68 1.85
C LEU A 57 20.93 1.27 3.14
N HIS A 58 21.32 0.41 4.10
CA HIS A 58 21.94 0.79 5.37
C HIS A 58 21.14 1.84 6.15
N LEU A 59 19.80 1.79 6.04
CA LEU A 59 18.93 2.68 6.81
C LEU A 59 18.95 2.30 8.30
N PRO A 60 18.77 3.25 9.21
CA PRO A 60 18.81 2.98 10.65
C PRO A 60 17.65 2.06 11.07
N ARG A 61 17.94 1.14 11.99
CA ARG A 61 16.93 0.29 12.63
C ARG A 61 15.94 1.15 13.42
N SER A 62 14.72 0.67 13.57
CA SER A 62 13.64 1.36 14.30
C SER A 62 13.23 2.72 13.72
N ALA A 63 13.73 3.13 12.56
CA ALA A 63 13.36 4.39 11.93
C ALA A 63 11.93 4.35 11.36
N PRO A 64 11.10 5.39 11.59
CA PRO A 64 9.75 5.50 11.03
C PRO A 64 9.71 5.37 9.51
N ILE A 65 10.75 5.83 8.81
CA ILE A 65 10.82 5.72 7.35
C ILE A 65 10.89 4.26 6.90
N VAL A 66 11.67 3.42 7.57
CA VAL A 66 11.78 1.99 7.25
C VAL A 66 10.46 1.27 7.50
N GLY A 67 9.82 1.52 8.65
CA GLY A 67 8.48 1.03 8.94
C GLY A 67 7.45 1.48 7.91
N GLY A 68 7.46 2.76 7.57
CA GLY A 68 6.58 3.35 6.58
C GLY A 68 6.74 2.77 5.18
N LEU A 69 7.98 2.51 4.74
CA LEU A 69 8.29 1.87 3.46
C LEU A 69 7.85 0.39 3.44
N THR A 70 8.14 -0.36 4.49
CA THR A 70 7.75 -1.76 4.61
C THR A 70 6.23 -1.93 4.57
N LEU A 71 5.50 -1.12 5.34
CA LEU A 71 4.03 -1.10 5.31
C LEU A 71 3.48 -0.58 3.99
N ALA A 72 4.16 0.33 3.29
CA ALA A 72 3.74 0.80 1.97
C ALA A 72 3.81 -0.32 0.92
N LEU A 73 4.89 -1.12 0.93
CA LEU A 73 5.01 -2.29 0.04
C LEU A 73 3.90 -3.30 0.27
N MET A 74 3.51 -3.53 1.52
CA MET A 74 2.44 -4.46 1.88
C MET A 74 1.05 -3.95 1.49
N THR A 75 0.79 -2.64 1.65
CA THR A 75 -0.53 -2.04 1.39
C THR A 75 -0.75 -1.72 -0.08
N MET A 76 0.30 -1.49 -0.86
CA MET A 76 0.21 -1.11 -2.28
C MET A 76 -0.59 -2.13 -3.13
N PRO A 77 -0.35 -3.45 -3.06
CA PRO A 77 -1.15 -4.43 -3.82
C PRO A 77 -2.64 -4.37 -3.49
N VAL A 78 -2.99 -4.16 -2.22
CA VAL A 78 -4.38 -4.05 -1.77
C VAL A 78 -5.07 -2.84 -2.41
N ILE A 79 -4.39 -1.69 -2.44
CA ILE A 79 -4.89 -0.46 -3.07
C ILE A 79 -5.03 -0.63 -4.58
N VAL A 80 -4.06 -1.29 -5.25
CA VAL A 80 -4.15 -1.58 -6.69
C VAL A 80 -5.37 -2.44 -7.00
N ILE A 81 -5.58 -3.53 -6.27
CA ILE A 81 -6.73 -4.44 -6.48
C ILE A 81 -8.04 -3.71 -6.25
N ALA A 82 -8.17 -2.97 -5.15
CA ALA A 82 -9.36 -2.18 -4.83
C ALA A 82 -9.64 -1.11 -5.89
N GLY A 83 -8.59 -0.40 -6.33
CA GLY A 83 -8.67 0.61 -7.37
C GLY A 83 -9.14 0.04 -8.71
N ARG A 84 -8.55 -1.08 -9.13
CA ARG A 84 -8.97 -1.78 -10.35
C ARG A 84 -10.44 -2.20 -10.29
N ASN A 85 -10.87 -2.78 -9.18
CA ASN A 85 -12.26 -3.20 -9.01
C ASN A 85 -13.22 -2.02 -9.05
N ALA A 86 -12.86 -0.91 -8.41
CA ALA A 86 -13.65 0.32 -8.45
C ALA A 86 -13.75 0.92 -9.87
N ILE A 87 -12.66 0.93 -10.63
CA ILE A 87 -12.64 1.40 -12.02
C ILE A 87 -13.46 0.46 -12.93
N LYS A 88 -13.37 -0.85 -12.74
CA LYS A 88 -14.19 -1.85 -13.48
C LYS A 88 -15.68 -1.70 -13.22
N ALA A 89 -16.07 -1.29 -12.01
CA ALA A 89 -17.47 -1.09 -11.64
C ALA A 89 -18.13 0.11 -12.35
N VAL A 90 -17.36 1.04 -12.91
CA VAL A 90 -17.89 2.17 -13.68
C VAL A 90 -18.47 1.65 -15.02
N PRO A 91 -19.78 1.93 -15.31
CA PRO A 91 -20.43 1.45 -16.52
C PRO A 91 -19.69 1.87 -17.81
N PRO A 92 -19.51 0.96 -18.78
CA PRO A 92 -18.85 1.29 -20.05
C PRO A 92 -19.57 2.36 -20.88
N SER A 93 -20.88 2.51 -20.68
CA SER A 93 -21.69 3.56 -21.32
C SER A 93 -21.17 4.98 -21.05
N ILE A 94 -20.63 5.23 -19.87
CA ILE A 94 -20.05 6.54 -19.51
C ILE A 94 -18.83 6.84 -20.38
N ARG A 95 -17.98 5.84 -20.61
CA ARG A 95 -16.81 5.97 -21.48
C ARG A 95 -17.20 6.24 -22.93
N VAL A 96 -18.23 5.54 -23.41
CA VAL A 96 -18.75 5.71 -24.78
C VAL A 96 -19.40 7.09 -24.95
N ALA A 97 -20.23 7.52 -24.00
CA ALA A 97 -20.87 8.83 -24.04
C ALA A 97 -19.86 9.99 -24.04
N ALA A 98 -18.85 9.93 -23.16
CA ALA A 98 -17.81 10.95 -23.10
C ALA A 98 -17.01 11.04 -24.42
N ARG A 99 -16.68 9.88 -25.05
CA ARG A 99 -16.01 9.86 -26.35
C ARG A 99 -16.91 10.41 -27.47
N ALA A 100 -18.20 10.14 -27.44
CA ALA A 100 -19.16 10.68 -28.42
C ALA A 100 -19.25 12.21 -28.38
N LEU A 101 -18.98 12.80 -27.19
CA LEU A 101 -18.88 14.26 -27.00
C LEU A 101 -17.49 14.84 -27.37
N GLY A 102 -16.57 14.01 -27.91
CA GLY A 102 -15.26 14.45 -28.35
C GLY A 102 -14.17 14.43 -27.25
N ALA A 103 -14.44 13.84 -26.09
CA ALA A 103 -13.42 13.75 -25.05
C ALA A 103 -12.27 12.80 -25.44
N SER A 104 -11.03 13.25 -25.20
CA SER A 104 -9.84 12.40 -25.40
C SER A 104 -9.83 11.23 -24.38
N PRO A 105 -9.10 10.12 -24.67
CA PRO A 105 -9.03 9.00 -23.73
C PRO A 105 -8.60 9.40 -22.31
N VAL A 106 -7.66 10.34 -22.20
CA VAL A 106 -7.18 10.85 -20.90
C VAL A 106 -8.29 11.65 -20.20
N GLN A 107 -9.01 12.50 -20.92
CA GLN A 107 -10.14 13.25 -20.36
C GLN A 107 -11.27 12.32 -19.88
N VAL A 108 -11.58 11.26 -20.63
CA VAL A 108 -12.56 10.25 -20.20
C VAL A 108 -12.17 9.66 -18.87
N VAL A 109 -10.90 9.28 -18.71
CA VAL A 109 -10.43 8.64 -17.46
C VAL A 109 -10.47 9.64 -16.29
N PHE A 110 -9.83 10.79 -16.43
CA PHE A 110 -9.65 11.70 -15.30
C PHE A 110 -10.89 12.52 -14.96
N HIS A 111 -11.77 12.86 -15.93
CA HIS A 111 -12.94 13.68 -15.69
C HIS A 111 -14.23 12.89 -15.48
N HIS A 112 -14.29 11.61 -15.93
CA HIS A 112 -15.52 10.84 -15.86
C HIS A 112 -15.34 9.53 -15.07
N VAL A 113 -14.33 8.71 -15.41
CA VAL A 113 -14.17 7.39 -14.79
C VAL A 113 -13.62 7.51 -13.38
N LEU A 114 -12.52 8.22 -13.19
CA LEU A 114 -11.82 8.32 -11.91
C LEU A 114 -12.68 8.98 -10.81
N PRO A 115 -13.42 10.07 -11.04
CA PRO A 115 -14.32 10.64 -10.03
C PRO A 115 -15.40 9.67 -9.58
N LEU A 116 -15.96 8.86 -10.49
CA LEU A 116 -16.97 7.85 -10.16
C LEU A 116 -16.38 6.64 -9.43
N ALA A 117 -15.15 6.26 -9.75
CA ALA A 117 -14.44 5.18 -9.07
C ALA A 117 -13.87 5.60 -7.69
N LEU A 118 -13.68 6.91 -7.46
CA LEU A 118 -13.00 7.43 -6.28
C LEU A 118 -13.58 6.95 -4.95
N PRO A 119 -14.90 6.89 -4.72
CA PRO A 119 -15.44 6.36 -3.47
C PRO A 119 -15.01 4.92 -3.19
N GLY A 120 -15.00 4.05 -4.21
CA GLY A 120 -14.54 2.67 -4.10
C GLY A 120 -13.02 2.57 -3.85
N ILE A 121 -12.23 3.40 -4.52
CA ILE A 121 -10.78 3.50 -4.30
C ILE A 121 -10.48 3.92 -2.86
N LEU A 122 -11.17 4.96 -2.36
CA LEU A 122 -10.99 5.45 -1.00
C LEU A 122 -11.39 4.40 0.03
N THR A 123 -12.51 3.70 -0.17
CA THR A 123 -12.93 2.61 0.72
C THR A 123 -11.86 1.52 0.81
N GLY A 124 -11.33 1.05 -0.33
CA GLY A 124 -10.27 0.06 -0.36
C GLY A 124 -8.97 0.56 0.30
N THR A 125 -8.67 1.84 0.12
CA THR A 125 -7.51 2.49 0.76
C THR A 125 -7.67 2.54 2.27
N ILE A 126 -8.85 2.91 2.78
CA ILE A 126 -9.15 2.95 4.22
C ILE A 126 -9.00 1.55 4.84
N ILE A 127 -9.51 0.51 4.19
CA ILE A 127 -9.36 -0.88 4.64
C ILE A 127 -7.87 -1.28 4.67
N GLY A 128 -7.11 -0.96 3.63
CA GLY A 128 -5.66 -1.22 3.57
C GLY A 128 -4.89 -0.49 4.67
N MET A 129 -5.25 0.76 4.94
CA MET A 129 -4.63 1.54 6.02
C MET A 129 -5.00 1.05 7.41
N ALA A 130 -6.26 0.67 7.63
CA ALA A 130 -6.70 0.09 8.90
C ALA A 130 -5.93 -1.21 9.21
N ARG A 131 -5.70 -2.04 8.19
CA ARG A 131 -4.85 -3.23 8.30
C ARG A 131 -3.40 -2.84 8.66
N ALA A 132 -2.81 -1.88 7.96
CA ALA A 132 -1.44 -1.42 8.20
C ALA A 132 -1.24 -0.85 9.61
N LEU A 133 -2.25 -0.17 10.16
CA LEU A 133 -2.22 0.37 11.53
C LEU A 133 -2.17 -0.72 12.60
N GLY A 134 -2.75 -1.90 12.33
CA GLY A 134 -2.73 -3.04 13.27
C GLY A 134 -1.56 -4.01 13.06
N GLU A 135 -0.72 -3.82 12.05
CA GLU A 135 0.36 -4.73 11.74
C GLU A 135 1.52 -4.62 12.74
N THR A 136 1.89 -5.77 13.31
CA THR A 136 2.96 -5.88 14.31
C THR A 136 4.16 -6.65 13.74
N ALA A 137 3.93 -7.79 13.08
CA ALA A 137 4.97 -8.72 12.67
C ALA A 137 6.08 -8.10 11.79
N PRO A 138 5.80 -7.36 10.69
CA PRO A 138 6.85 -6.75 9.89
C PRO A 138 7.62 -5.68 10.64
N LEU A 139 6.99 -4.98 11.57
CA LEU A 139 7.61 -3.92 12.35
C LEU A 139 8.54 -4.47 13.44
N LEU A 140 8.19 -5.62 14.04
CA LEU A 140 9.09 -6.36 14.92
C LEU A 140 10.35 -6.82 14.17
N MET A 141 10.20 -7.35 12.96
CA MET A 141 11.33 -7.85 12.16
C MET A 141 12.34 -6.77 11.80
N ILE A 142 11.90 -5.55 11.51
CA ILE A 142 12.80 -4.42 11.22
C ILE A 142 13.37 -3.74 12.47
N GLY A 143 13.01 -4.24 13.67
CA GLY A 143 13.58 -3.80 14.94
C GLY A 143 12.90 -2.61 15.60
N MET A 144 11.62 -2.32 15.32
CA MET A 144 10.86 -1.26 15.99
C MET A 144 10.45 -1.65 17.44
N VAL A 145 11.35 -2.30 18.16
CA VAL A 145 11.21 -2.74 19.56
C VAL A 145 12.05 -1.88 20.52
N ALA A 146 12.69 -0.83 20.01
CA ALA A 146 13.60 -0.02 20.81
C ALA A 146 12.87 0.70 21.96
N PHE A 147 13.48 0.71 23.13
CA PHE A 147 13.05 1.59 24.22
C PHE A 147 13.41 3.03 23.84
N ILE A 148 12.40 3.85 23.66
CA ILE A 148 12.55 5.23 23.21
C ILE A 148 12.49 6.14 24.44
N VAL A 149 13.61 6.79 24.75
CA VAL A 149 13.72 7.74 25.89
C VAL A 149 13.29 9.13 25.43
N ASP A 150 13.75 9.54 24.25
CA ASP A 150 13.48 10.87 23.70
C ASP A 150 12.50 10.79 22.54
N LEU A 151 11.70 11.85 22.36
CA LEU A 151 10.80 11.94 21.21
C LEU A 151 11.61 12.03 19.91
N PRO A 152 11.28 11.23 18.87
CA PRO A 152 11.99 11.31 17.61
C PRO A 152 11.81 12.69 16.97
N GLY A 153 12.90 13.35 16.61
CA GLY A 153 12.92 14.66 15.96
C GLY A 153 12.81 14.57 14.43
N GLY A 154 12.98 13.34 13.85
CA GLY A 154 12.97 13.14 12.42
C GLY A 154 12.59 11.72 11.97
N PRO A 155 12.39 11.51 10.65
CA PRO A 155 11.97 10.22 10.10
C PRO A 155 13.06 9.14 10.15
N MET A 156 14.30 9.50 10.47
CA MET A 156 15.45 8.62 10.60
C MET A 156 15.81 8.28 12.04
N ASP A 157 15.18 8.95 13.01
CA ASP A 157 15.41 8.68 14.42
C ASP A 157 14.71 7.41 14.86
N SER A 158 15.18 6.80 15.95
CA SER A 158 14.55 5.60 16.48
C SER A 158 13.15 5.90 17.02
N ALA A 159 12.16 5.12 16.62
CA ALA A 159 10.79 5.23 17.07
C ALA A 159 10.18 3.84 17.29
N THR A 160 9.09 3.81 18.04
CA THR A 160 8.26 2.63 18.22
C THR A 160 6.84 2.93 17.74
N VAL A 161 6.02 1.89 17.64
CA VAL A 161 4.63 2.00 17.19
C VAL A 161 3.70 1.27 18.16
N LEU A 162 2.48 1.77 18.26
CA LEU A 162 1.50 1.27 19.22
C LEU A 162 1.25 -0.26 19.14
N PRO A 163 1.08 -0.89 17.96
CA PRO A 163 0.87 -2.34 17.88
C PRO A 163 2.03 -3.15 18.47
N VAL A 164 3.27 -2.70 18.24
CA VAL A 164 4.47 -3.35 18.80
C VAL A 164 4.52 -3.19 20.30
N GLN A 165 4.20 -2.01 20.83
CA GLN A 165 4.17 -1.76 22.29
C GLN A 165 3.10 -2.59 22.98
N ILE A 166 1.89 -2.67 22.43
CA ILE A 166 0.82 -3.53 22.96
C ILE A 166 1.29 -4.99 23.01
N PHE A 167 1.94 -5.48 21.93
CA PHE A 167 2.47 -6.84 21.87
C PHE A 167 3.51 -7.10 22.98
N LEU A 168 4.48 -6.18 23.12
CA LEU A 168 5.54 -6.30 24.15
C LEU A 168 4.99 -6.23 25.56
N TRP A 169 3.98 -5.42 25.83
CA TRP A 169 3.34 -5.33 27.14
C TRP A 169 2.50 -6.58 27.46
N ALA A 170 1.82 -7.13 26.47
CA ALA A 170 1.04 -8.35 26.64
C ALA A 170 1.91 -9.59 26.93
N ASP A 171 3.15 -9.59 26.44
CA ASP A 171 4.12 -10.69 26.64
C ASP A 171 4.97 -10.50 27.93
N ASN A 172 4.75 -9.43 28.69
CA ASN A 172 5.54 -9.14 29.90
C ASN A 172 4.91 -9.82 31.13
N PRO A 173 5.58 -10.82 31.74
CA PRO A 173 5.05 -11.59 32.85
C PRO A 173 4.94 -10.82 34.18
N GLU A 174 5.50 -9.60 34.27
CA GLU A 174 5.52 -8.82 35.51
C GLU A 174 4.24 -8.01 35.78
N GLN A 175 3.22 -8.09 34.92
CA GLN A 175 1.96 -7.38 35.08
C GLN A 175 0.79 -8.27 35.54
N GLY A 176 1.08 -9.42 36.16
CA GLY A 176 0.12 -10.33 36.76
C GLY A 176 0.02 -10.15 38.28
#